data_3992e19c2d1acaf83a2d15275cc2e1b4
#
_entry.id   3992e19c2d1acaf83a2d15275cc2e1b4
#
_cell.length_a   1.000
_cell.length_b   1.000
_cell.length_c   1.000
_cell.angle_alpha   90.00
_cell.angle_beta   90.00
_cell.angle_gamma   90.00
#
_symmetry.space_group_name_H-M   'P 1'
#
loop_
_entity.id
_entity.type
_entity.pdbx_description
1 polymer ?
#
loop_
_entity_poly.entity_id
_entity_poly.type
_entity_poly.pdbx_seq_one_letter_code
_entity_poly.pdbx_strand_id
1 'polypeptide(L)'
;MNTNRSGMAQRCPGAKSLGHARLIDYSFRFATHADVVKCRGSYVDGVLWNIDQTHLSNLDLLEGYPYYYNRRRLRVAHEDRIVLAETYYMQPGNLDALPSRHYFDMVTEGYKEHQVPTEQLFNNVYESITFSRG
;
A
#
# COMPACT_ATOMS: atom_id res chain seq x y z
N MET A 1 1.16 2.65 4.72
CA MET A 1 0.49 1.54 4.03
C MET A 1 -0.35 0.76 5.01
N ASN A 2 -1.57 0.43 4.64
CA ASN A 2 -2.54 -0.15 5.56
C ASN A 2 -2.49 -1.69 5.52
N THR A 3 -1.43 -2.26 6.05
CA THR A 3 -1.21 -3.71 6.01
C THR A 3 -1.15 -4.36 7.39
N ASN A 4 -0.61 -3.65 8.37
CA ASN A 4 -0.41 -4.18 9.71
C ASN A 4 -1.73 -4.32 10.48
N ARG A 5 -2.00 -5.51 11.05
CA ARG A 5 -3.27 -5.78 11.75
C ARG A 5 -3.49 -4.88 12.93
N SER A 6 -2.47 -4.70 13.78
CA SER A 6 -2.62 -3.85 14.98
C SER A 6 -2.80 -2.39 14.61
N GLY A 7 -2.10 -1.92 13.58
CA GLY A 7 -2.26 -0.57 13.06
C GLY A 7 -3.67 -0.33 12.51
N MET A 8 -4.19 -1.26 11.73
CA MET A 8 -5.55 -1.15 11.19
C MET A 8 -6.62 -1.25 12.29
N ALA A 9 -6.40 -2.06 13.32
CA ALA A 9 -7.33 -2.13 14.44
C ALA A 9 -7.48 -0.80 15.16
N GLN A 10 -6.41 0.00 15.22
CA GLN A 10 -6.46 1.34 15.82
C GLN A 10 -7.12 2.36 14.90
N ARG A 11 -6.81 2.33 13.60
CA ARG A 11 -7.34 3.29 12.63
C ARG A 11 -8.79 3.01 12.24
N CYS A 12 -9.11 1.75 12.10
CA CYS A 12 -10.39 1.27 11.59
C CYS A 12 -10.94 0.14 12.45
N PRO A 13 -11.39 0.44 13.68
CA PRO A 13 -11.96 -0.60 14.56
C PRO A 13 -13.07 -1.36 13.85
N GLY A 14 -12.97 -2.68 13.86
CA GLY A 14 -13.97 -3.55 13.24
C GLY A 14 -13.74 -3.83 11.75
N ALA A 15 -12.76 -3.21 11.10
CA ALA A 15 -12.40 -3.56 9.73
C ALA A 15 -11.87 -4.99 9.67
N LYS A 16 -12.20 -5.70 8.59
CA LYS A 16 -11.81 -7.10 8.42
C LYS A 16 -10.85 -7.25 7.25
N SER A 17 -9.76 -7.97 7.47
CA SER A 17 -8.85 -8.34 6.39
C SER A 17 -9.48 -9.39 5.51
N LEU A 18 -9.45 -9.16 4.20
CA LEU A 18 -9.81 -10.14 3.18
C LEU A 18 -8.57 -10.82 2.61
N GLY A 19 -7.39 -10.45 3.08
CA GLY A 19 -6.13 -11.09 2.72
C GLY A 19 -5.45 -10.52 1.50
N HIS A 20 -4.59 -11.33 0.90
CA HIS A 20 -3.76 -10.95 -0.23
C HIS A 20 -4.59 -10.57 -1.46
N ALA A 21 -4.22 -9.47 -2.08
CA ALA A 21 -4.79 -9.02 -3.34
C ALA A 21 -3.71 -8.36 -4.19
N ARG A 22 -3.98 -8.20 -5.48
CA ARG A 22 -3.05 -7.59 -6.44
C ARG A 22 -3.70 -6.39 -7.12
N LEU A 23 -3.10 -5.23 -6.97
CA LEU A 23 -3.49 -4.02 -7.68
C LEU A 23 -3.00 -4.12 -9.13
N ILE A 24 -3.92 -4.07 -10.09
CA ILE A 24 -3.65 -4.31 -11.51
C ILE A 24 -3.16 -3.04 -12.18
N ASP A 25 -2.13 -3.16 -13.04
CA ASP A 25 -1.58 -2.08 -13.86
C ASP A 25 -0.96 -0.94 -13.07
N TYR A 26 -0.37 -1.27 -11.93
CA TYR A 26 0.40 -0.36 -11.10
C TYR A 26 1.71 -1.03 -10.67
N SER A 27 2.71 -0.22 -10.35
CA SER A 27 3.95 -0.68 -9.72
C SER A 27 4.12 -0.02 -8.36
N PHE A 28 4.86 -0.69 -7.49
CA PHE A 28 5.14 -0.24 -6.13
C PHE A 28 6.41 0.60 -6.09
N ARG A 29 6.40 1.65 -5.25
CA ARG A 29 7.62 2.41 -4.94
C ARG A 29 7.57 2.94 -3.51
N PHE A 30 8.73 3.35 -3.00
CA PHE A 30 8.82 4.16 -1.79
C PHE A 30 9.19 5.61 -2.15
N ALA A 31 8.46 6.55 -1.56
CA ALA A 31 8.76 7.96 -1.54
C ALA A 31 8.66 8.40 -0.07
N THR A 32 9.59 7.92 0.76
CA THR A 32 9.56 7.90 2.22
C THR A 32 8.46 6.95 2.74
N HIS A 33 7.28 7.05 2.19
CA HIS A 33 6.16 6.14 2.45
C HIS A 33 5.80 5.38 1.16
N ALA A 34 4.97 4.36 1.30
CA ALA A 34 4.55 3.53 0.19
C ALA A 34 3.70 4.31 -0.80
N ASP A 35 3.93 4.09 -2.08
CA ASP A 35 3.16 4.68 -3.16
C ASP A 35 2.99 3.68 -4.28
N VAL A 36 1.97 3.90 -5.10
CA VAL A 36 1.72 3.11 -6.30
C VAL A 36 1.63 4.05 -7.50
N VAL A 37 2.26 3.67 -8.59
CA VAL A 37 2.28 4.46 -9.82
C VAL A 37 1.79 3.62 -10.98
N LYS A 38 1.04 4.24 -11.87
CA LYS A 38 0.47 3.55 -13.03
C LYS A 38 1.57 2.91 -13.86
N CYS A 39 1.44 1.62 -14.13
CA CYS A 39 2.42 0.86 -14.88
C CYS A 39 1.71 -0.33 -15.55
N ARG A 40 1.35 -0.16 -16.81
CA ARG A 40 0.61 -1.17 -17.55
C ARG A 40 1.34 -2.51 -17.57
N GLY A 41 0.64 -3.57 -17.26
CA GLY A 41 1.18 -4.93 -17.23
C GLY A 41 1.85 -5.33 -15.91
N SER A 42 2.04 -4.39 -14.99
CA SER A 42 2.58 -4.66 -13.65
C SER A 42 1.45 -4.89 -12.65
N TYR A 43 1.83 -5.31 -11.45
CA TYR A 43 0.89 -5.40 -10.32
C TYR A 43 1.60 -5.11 -9.01
N VAL A 44 0.81 -4.75 -8.01
CA VAL A 44 1.31 -4.53 -6.64
C VAL A 44 0.65 -5.54 -5.71
N ASP A 45 1.45 -6.30 -4.99
CA ASP A 45 0.94 -7.17 -3.93
C ASP A 45 0.56 -6.34 -2.70
N GLY A 46 -0.59 -6.59 -2.15
CA GLY A 46 -1.07 -5.86 -0.99
C GLY A 46 -2.15 -6.61 -0.22
N VAL A 47 -2.78 -5.92 0.69
CA VAL A 47 -3.83 -6.47 1.55
C VAL A 47 -5.14 -5.75 1.25
N LEU A 48 -6.19 -6.52 1.03
CA LEU A 48 -7.54 -5.99 0.84
C LEU A 48 -8.28 -6.02 2.17
N TRP A 49 -8.92 -4.90 2.51
CA TRP A 49 -9.70 -4.76 3.75
C TRP A 49 -11.15 -4.47 3.44
N ASN A 50 -12.05 -5.06 4.22
CA ASN A 50 -13.45 -4.70 4.19
C ASN A 50 -13.69 -3.58 5.20
N ILE A 51 -14.04 -2.39 4.72
CA ILE A 51 -14.21 -1.18 5.52
C ILE A 51 -15.57 -0.56 5.25
N ASP A 52 -16.03 0.25 6.19
CA ASP A 52 -17.24 1.04 6.04
C ASP A 52 -16.91 2.52 5.79
N GLN A 53 -17.93 3.36 5.67
CA GLN A 53 -17.76 4.79 5.40
C GLN A 53 -17.04 5.52 6.54
N THR A 54 -17.27 5.12 7.78
CA THR A 54 -16.58 5.69 8.94
C THR A 54 -15.09 5.37 8.90
N HIS A 55 -14.73 4.13 8.57
CA HIS A 55 -13.34 3.72 8.39
C HIS A 55 -12.66 4.53 7.28
N LEU A 56 -13.34 4.70 6.15
CA LEU A 56 -12.79 5.46 5.03
C LEU A 56 -12.52 6.91 5.42
N SER A 57 -13.45 7.53 6.15
CA SER A 57 -13.26 8.90 6.65
C SER A 57 -12.06 9.01 7.59
N ASN A 58 -11.85 8.03 8.46
CA ASN A 58 -10.69 7.99 9.35
C ASN A 58 -9.38 7.84 8.56
N LEU A 59 -9.37 6.97 7.57
CA LEU A 59 -8.20 6.78 6.71
C LEU A 59 -7.89 8.05 5.91
N ASP A 60 -8.89 8.69 5.33
CA ASP A 60 -8.70 9.95 4.60
C ASP A 60 -8.00 11.00 5.45
N LEU A 61 -8.39 11.10 6.71
CA LEU A 61 -7.77 12.05 7.63
C LEU A 61 -6.30 11.72 7.89
N LEU A 62 -6.02 10.44 8.17
CA LEU A 62 -4.67 9.98 8.47
C LEU A 62 -3.74 10.01 7.26
N GLU A 63 -4.26 9.75 6.08
CA GLU A 63 -3.49 9.74 4.83
C GLU A 63 -3.30 11.16 4.26
N GLY A 64 -3.89 12.18 4.86
CA GLY A 64 -3.81 13.55 4.37
C GLY A 64 -4.54 13.75 3.05
N TYR A 65 -5.63 13.01 2.83
CA TYR A 65 -6.44 13.14 1.63
C TYR A 65 -7.13 14.51 1.58
N PRO A 66 -7.18 15.20 0.44
CA PRO A 66 -6.66 14.77 -0.87
C PRO A 66 -5.24 15.28 -1.20
N TYR A 67 -4.48 15.79 -0.23
CA TYR A 67 -3.23 16.53 -0.48
C TYR A 67 -1.99 15.64 -0.49
N TYR A 68 -1.69 14.94 0.61
CA TYR A 68 -0.52 14.06 0.66
C TYR A 68 -0.78 12.80 -0.15
N TYR A 69 -1.87 12.09 0.17
CA TYR A 69 -2.41 11.04 -0.68
C TYR A 69 -3.72 11.48 -1.30
N ASN A 70 -3.94 11.07 -2.55
CA ASN A 70 -5.25 11.06 -3.18
C ASN A 70 -5.74 9.62 -3.19
N ARG A 71 -6.98 9.35 -3.59
CA ARG A 71 -7.48 7.99 -3.71
C ARG A 71 -8.43 7.83 -4.89
N ARG A 72 -8.47 6.60 -5.40
CA ARG A 72 -9.37 6.20 -6.48
C ARG A 72 -9.87 4.79 -6.24
N ARG A 73 -10.99 4.46 -6.87
CA ARG A 73 -11.41 3.07 -7.00
C ARG A 73 -10.66 2.45 -8.16
N LEU A 74 -9.82 1.45 -7.84
CA LEU A 74 -8.97 0.79 -8.81
C LEU A 74 -9.27 -0.70 -8.83
N ARG A 75 -8.93 -1.35 -9.95
CA ARG A 75 -9.15 -2.78 -10.14
C ARG A 75 -8.14 -3.59 -9.35
N VAL A 76 -8.64 -4.50 -8.56
CA VAL A 76 -7.84 -5.37 -7.70
C VAL A 76 -8.25 -6.81 -7.94
N ALA A 77 -7.27 -7.68 -8.18
CA ALA A 77 -7.51 -9.12 -8.28
C ALA A 77 -7.48 -9.72 -6.87
N HIS A 78 -8.56 -10.38 -6.50
CA HIS A 78 -8.71 -11.03 -5.20
C HIS A 78 -9.49 -12.33 -5.39
N GLU A 79 -8.90 -13.46 -5.05
CA GLU A 79 -9.51 -14.79 -5.21
C GLU A 79 -10.08 -14.93 -6.60
N ASP A 80 -9.75 -15.17 -7.61
CA ASP A 80 -10.31 -15.33 -8.97
C ASP A 80 -11.33 -14.27 -9.41
N ARG A 81 -11.39 -13.12 -8.71
CA ARG A 81 -12.31 -12.03 -9.05
C ARG A 81 -11.56 -10.71 -9.18
N ILE A 82 -12.12 -9.83 -10.00
CA ILE A 82 -11.70 -8.44 -10.09
C ILE A 82 -12.72 -7.61 -9.34
N VAL A 83 -12.27 -6.86 -8.34
CA VAL A 83 -13.11 -5.96 -7.56
C VAL A 83 -12.57 -4.54 -7.64
N LEU A 84 -13.40 -3.55 -7.40
CA LEU A 84 -12.97 -2.16 -7.26
C LEU A 84 -12.68 -1.89 -5.78
N ALA A 85 -11.49 -1.35 -5.51
CA ALA A 85 -11.07 -1.03 -4.15
C ALA A 85 -10.54 0.40 -4.06
N GLU A 86 -10.89 1.09 -2.98
CA GLU A 86 -10.32 2.39 -2.67
C GLU A 86 -8.82 2.23 -2.46
N THR A 87 -8.03 2.97 -3.22
CA THR A 87 -6.57 2.85 -3.21
C THR A 87 -5.94 4.24 -3.09
N TYR A 88 -5.09 4.41 -2.08
CA TYR A 88 -4.35 5.65 -1.89
C TYR A 88 -3.10 5.67 -2.75
N TYR A 89 -2.83 6.84 -3.34
CA TYR A 89 -1.63 7.08 -4.13
C TYR A 89 -1.18 8.53 -3.91
N MET A 90 0.13 8.76 -4.04
CA MET A 90 0.67 10.10 -3.82
C MET A 90 0.38 11.02 -5.01
N GLN A 91 0.30 12.32 -4.72
CA GLN A 91 0.27 13.34 -5.75
C GLN A 91 1.58 13.31 -6.56
N PRO A 92 1.55 13.69 -7.85
CA PRO A 92 2.76 13.78 -8.66
C PRO A 92 3.80 14.71 -8.03
N GLY A 93 5.08 14.43 -8.27
CA GLY A 93 6.19 15.25 -7.81
C GLY A 93 6.91 14.76 -6.57
N ASN A 94 6.43 13.71 -5.93
CA ASN A 94 7.16 13.08 -4.82
C ASN A 94 8.27 12.21 -5.37
N LEU A 95 9.52 12.49 -4.98
CA LEU A 95 10.69 11.76 -5.44
C LEU A 95 10.85 10.45 -4.67
N ASP A 96 11.46 9.47 -5.32
CA ASP A 96 11.85 8.23 -4.66
C ASP A 96 12.74 8.52 -3.47
N ALA A 97 12.44 7.89 -2.33
CA ALA A 97 13.19 8.03 -1.10
C ALA A 97 13.00 6.78 -0.24
N LEU A 98 14.06 6.38 0.47
CA LEU A 98 14.00 5.22 1.34
C LEU A 98 13.02 5.46 2.49
N PRO A 99 12.27 4.42 2.88
CA PRO A 99 11.44 4.49 4.08
C PRO A 99 12.32 4.47 5.33
N SER A 100 11.77 4.96 6.45
CA SER A 100 12.41 4.69 7.74
C SER A 100 12.37 3.20 8.03
N ARG A 101 13.32 2.71 8.85
CA ARG A 101 13.35 1.30 9.22
C ARG A 101 12.05 0.90 9.94
N HIS A 102 11.60 1.74 10.85
CA HIS A 102 10.37 1.47 11.60
C HIS A 102 9.16 1.29 10.66
N TYR A 103 9.00 2.21 9.71
CA TYR A 103 7.91 2.13 8.74
C TYR A 103 8.02 0.88 7.85
N PHE A 104 9.23 0.60 7.35
CA PHE A 104 9.48 -0.59 6.52
C PHE A 104 9.17 -1.87 7.29
N ASP A 105 9.60 -1.96 8.54
CA ASP A 105 9.36 -3.14 9.37
C ASP A 105 7.86 -3.34 9.63
N MET A 106 7.11 -2.28 9.87
CA MET A 106 5.66 -2.35 10.06
C MET A 106 4.94 -2.84 8.81
N VAL A 107 5.31 -2.33 7.65
CA VAL A 107 4.71 -2.75 6.37
C VAL A 107 5.04 -4.21 6.09
N THR A 108 6.30 -4.60 6.28
CA THR A 108 6.75 -5.98 6.08
C THR A 108 6.03 -6.95 7.02
N GLU A 109 5.87 -6.58 8.28
CA GLU A 109 5.11 -7.37 9.25
C GLU A 109 3.67 -7.57 8.78
N GLY A 110 3.02 -6.51 8.32
CA GLY A 110 1.65 -6.61 7.77
C GLY A 110 1.55 -7.55 6.59
N TYR A 111 2.51 -7.52 5.69
CA TYR A 111 2.58 -8.45 4.57
C TYR A 111 2.69 -9.91 5.06
N LYS A 112 3.57 -10.15 6.02
CA LYS A 112 3.76 -11.49 6.60
C LYS A 112 2.51 -11.98 7.33
N GLU A 113 1.83 -11.11 8.05
CA GLU A 113 0.58 -11.44 8.75
C GLU A 113 -0.51 -11.94 7.80
N HIS A 114 -0.51 -11.47 6.56
CA HIS A 114 -1.52 -11.82 5.56
C HIS A 114 -0.99 -12.77 4.49
N GLN A 115 0.23 -13.32 4.68
CA GLN A 115 0.88 -14.23 3.74
C GLN A 115 1.02 -13.60 2.34
N VAL A 116 1.30 -12.32 2.28
CA VAL A 116 1.55 -11.58 1.04
C VAL A 116 3.05 -11.65 0.73
N PRO A 117 3.45 -11.90 -0.54
CA PRO A 117 4.86 -11.89 -0.92
C PRO A 117 5.52 -10.54 -0.62
N THR A 118 6.72 -10.57 -0.05
CA THR A 118 7.46 -9.36 0.36
C THR A 118 8.49 -8.89 -0.65
N GLU A 119 8.65 -9.60 -1.75
CA GLU A 119 9.69 -9.33 -2.75
C GLU A 119 9.69 -7.89 -3.26
N GLN A 120 8.51 -7.34 -3.55
CA GLN A 120 8.39 -5.97 -4.06
C GLN A 120 8.88 -4.94 -3.05
N LEU A 121 8.68 -5.19 -1.76
CA LEU A 121 9.16 -4.30 -0.69
C LEU A 121 10.69 -4.29 -0.65
N PHE A 122 11.31 -5.47 -0.60
CA PHE A 122 12.75 -5.61 -0.51
C PHE A 122 13.46 -5.15 -1.79
N ASN A 123 12.91 -5.48 -2.94
CA ASN A 123 13.49 -5.07 -4.22
C ASN A 123 13.56 -3.56 -4.35
N ASN A 124 12.51 -2.84 -3.93
CA ASN A 124 12.50 -1.38 -4.02
C ASN A 124 13.55 -0.74 -3.09
N VAL A 125 13.71 -1.27 -1.89
CA VAL A 125 14.76 -0.80 -0.96
C VAL A 125 16.15 -1.14 -1.49
N TYR A 126 16.35 -2.36 -1.96
CA TYR A 126 17.64 -2.82 -2.49
C TYR A 126 18.06 -2.01 -3.71
N GLU A 127 17.16 -1.81 -4.65
CA GLU A 127 17.45 -1.03 -5.86
C GLU A 127 17.83 0.42 -5.51
N SER A 128 17.13 1.03 -4.57
CA SER A 128 17.44 2.38 -4.11
C SER A 128 18.87 2.46 -3.54
N ILE A 129 19.26 1.50 -2.70
CA ILE A 129 20.60 1.42 -2.13
C ILE A 129 21.65 1.22 -3.22
N THR A 130 21.42 0.31 -4.14
CA THR A 130 22.32 0.03 -5.25
C THR A 130 22.52 1.27 -6.13
N PHE A 131 21.45 1.97 -6.42
CA PHE A 131 21.50 3.20 -7.21
C PHE A 131 22.30 4.30 -6.51
N SER A 132 22.17 4.42 -5.21
CA SER A 132 22.90 5.42 -4.41
C SER A 132 24.41 5.19 -4.42
N ARG A 133 24.86 3.94 -4.59
CA ARG A 133 26.29 3.57 -4.64
C ARG A 133 26.91 3.80 -6.02
N GLY A 134 26.08 3.82 -7.04
CA GLY A 134 26.51 4.00 -8.40
C GLY A 134 26.86 5.42 -8.71
#